data_2135494e29dea65c49e981b4d196012e
#
_entry.id   2135494e29dea65c49e981b4d196012e
#
_cell.length_a   1.000
_cell.length_b   1.000
_cell.length_c   1.000
_cell.angle_alpha   90.00
_cell.angle_beta   90.00
_cell.angle_gamma   90.00
#
_symmetry.space_group_name_H-M   'P 1'
#
loop_
_entity.id
_entity.type
_entity.pdbx_description
1 polymer ?
#
loop_
_entity_poly.entity_id
_entity_poly.type
_entity_poly.pdbx_seq_one_letter_code
_entity_poly.pdbx_strand_id
1 'polypeptide(L)'
;MPAIQAAPPPRPGQLKVLFFDVNETLLDMSKLKKAVVAAFGDKSAYRQWFGLLLQYSLVATVTEQYHEFSVIGNAAPDMSATKLRTKPLRATKQEEILTLMSQLPPHPDVEKGLGLLLQAGYQLVAFTNSTKRVLDQQLRHAGIMGYFEQGLSVDSLRRYKPHVAVYHEAARRVGVRPNQAALIAAHGWDIAGAQAAGLATGFIARPGQEIYPLAAPPTFQGKTLPEIARQLA
;
A
#
# COMPACT_ATOMS: atom_id res chain seq x y z
N MET A 1 19.99 25.38 2.67
CA MET A 1 18.60 25.46 2.24
C MET A 1 17.76 25.58 3.50
N PRO A 2 16.79 26.51 3.61
CA PRO A 2 15.91 26.55 4.76
C PRO A 2 15.10 25.26 4.83
N ALA A 3 15.02 24.67 6.02
CA ALA A 3 14.16 23.52 6.27
C ALA A 3 12.72 23.94 5.97
N ILE A 4 12.07 23.24 5.03
CA ILE A 4 10.63 23.40 4.79
C ILE A 4 9.96 22.91 6.07
N GLN A 5 9.48 23.86 6.88
CA GLN A 5 8.67 23.54 8.05
C GLN A 5 7.42 22.82 7.54
N ALA A 6 7.29 21.54 7.88
CA ALA A 6 6.09 20.79 7.59
C ALA A 6 4.89 21.52 8.21
N ALA A 7 3.85 21.75 7.44
CA ALA A 7 2.60 22.29 7.96
C ALA A 7 2.08 21.39 9.09
N PRO A 8 1.42 21.94 10.12
CA PRO A 8 0.86 21.13 11.18
C PRO A 8 -0.13 20.10 10.59
N PRO A 9 -0.20 18.88 11.15
CA PRO A 9 -1.10 17.86 10.63
C PRO A 9 -2.55 18.35 10.68
N PRO A 10 -3.36 18.02 9.67
CA PRO A 10 -4.76 18.42 9.63
C PRO A 10 -5.53 17.82 10.81
N ARG A 11 -6.50 18.58 11.34
CA ARG A 11 -7.38 18.11 12.42
C ARG A 11 -8.43 17.15 11.84
N PRO A 12 -8.93 16.15 12.61
CA PRO A 12 -9.93 15.19 12.13
C PRO A 12 -11.11 15.85 11.41
N GLY A 13 -11.72 16.89 11.95
CA GLY A 13 -12.86 17.59 11.34
C GLY A 13 -12.57 18.35 10.02
N GLN A 14 -11.33 18.35 9.53
CA GLN A 14 -10.95 18.91 8.23
C GLN A 14 -10.81 17.84 7.15
N LEU A 15 -10.72 16.57 7.55
CA LEU A 15 -10.54 15.45 6.62
C LEU A 15 -11.86 15.11 5.93
N LYS A 16 -11.81 14.88 4.63
CA LYS A 16 -12.95 14.50 3.79
C LYS A 16 -12.76 13.13 3.18
N VAL A 17 -11.53 12.81 2.78
CA VAL A 17 -11.17 11.62 2.02
C VAL A 17 -10.12 10.80 2.79
N LEU A 18 -10.32 9.50 2.81
CA LEU A 18 -9.34 8.55 3.33
C LEU A 18 -8.85 7.65 2.18
N PHE A 19 -7.57 7.77 1.86
CA PHE A 19 -6.88 6.85 0.95
C PHE A 19 -6.42 5.64 1.72
N PHE A 20 -6.59 4.47 1.14
CA PHE A 20 -6.15 3.20 1.73
C PHE A 20 -5.12 2.53 0.83
N ASP A 21 -3.92 2.30 1.35
CA ASP A 21 -3.05 1.31 0.75
C ASP A 21 -3.72 -0.08 0.80
N VAL A 22 -3.37 -0.96 -0.13
CA VAL A 22 -4.13 -2.19 -0.36
C VAL A 22 -3.39 -3.43 0.14
N ASN A 23 -2.23 -3.74 -0.45
CA ASN A 23 -1.46 -4.93 -0.10
C ASN A 23 -0.91 -4.82 1.33
N GLU A 24 -1.02 -5.86 2.13
CA GLU A 24 -0.69 -5.90 3.57
C GLU A 24 -1.49 -4.95 4.46
N THR A 25 -2.01 -3.84 3.95
CA THR A 25 -2.84 -2.89 4.70
C THR A 25 -4.27 -3.39 4.87
N LEU A 26 -4.94 -3.62 3.76
CA LEU A 26 -6.31 -4.17 3.70
C LEU A 26 -6.31 -5.68 3.49
N LEU A 27 -5.40 -6.20 2.65
CA LEU A 27 -5.34 -7.59 2.23
C LEU A 27 -4.31 -8.38 3.04
N ASP A 28 -4.74 -9.54 3.55
CA ASP A 28 -3.85 -10.47 4.28
C ASP A 28 -2.96 -11.25 3.32
N MET A 29 -1.68 -10.93 3.36
CA MET A 29 -0.65 -11.56 2.53
C MET A 29 -0.15 -12.91 3.07
N SER A 30 -0.70 -13.43 4.16
CA SER A 30 -0.19 -14.64 4.85
C SER A 30 -0.14 -15.87 3.94
N LYS A 31 -1.18 -16.05 3.10
CA LYS A 31 -1.23 -17.16 2.13
C LYS A 31 -0.14 -17.05 1.06
N LEU A 32 0.05 -15.86 0.52
CA LEU A 32 1.10 -15.57 -0.46
C LEU A 32 2.49 -15.76 0.17
N LYS A 33 2.69 -15.24 1.40
CA LYS A 33 3.93 -15.42 2.16
C LYS A 33 4.32 -16.91 2.30
N LYS A 34 3.36 -17.75 2.69
CA LYS A 34 3.56 -19.20 2.79
C LYS A 34 3.90 -19.84 1.43
N ALA A 35 3.22 -19.44 0.37
CA ALA A 35 3.46 -19.97 -0.98
C ALA A 35 4.87 -19.62 -1.50
N VAL A 36 5.31 -18.37 -1.31
CA VAL A 36 6.67 -17.94 -1.70
C VAL A 36 7.73 -18.67 -0.89
N VAL A 37 7.59 -18.77 0.44
CA VAL A 37 8.51 -19.52 1.31
C VAL A 37 8.60 -20.98 0.86
N ALA A 38 7.49 -21.64 0.60
CA ALA A 38 7.46 -23.02 0.12
C ALA A 38 8.12 -23.20 -1.27
N ALA A 39 7.91 -22.23 -2.17
CA ALA A 39 8.46 -22.28 -3.52
C ALA A 39 10.00 -22.20 -3.54
N PHE A 40 10.60 -21.37 -2.68
CA PHE A 40 12.04 -21.21 -2.59
C PHE A 40 12.70 -22.16 -1.57
N GLY A 41 11.92 -22.76 -0.65
CA GLY A 41 12.45 -23.54 0.46
C GLY A 41 13.20 -22.70 1.52
N ASP A 42 13.00 -21.39 1.55
CA ASP A 42 13.70 -20.45 2.41
C ASP A 42 12.72 -19.52 3.14
N LYS A 43 12.83 -19.44 4.48
CA LYS A 43 11.94 -18.62 5.32
C LYS A 43 12.04 -17.11 5.03
N SER A 44 13.17 -16.65 4.50
CA SER A 44 13.40 -15.25 4.15
C SER A 44 12.90 -14.87 2.74
N ALA A 45 12.51 -15.84 1.92
CA ALA A 45 12.21 -15.68 0.50
C ALA A 45 11.13 -14.63 0.23
N TYR A 46 10.05 -14.63 1.01
CA TYR A 46 9.00 -13.61 0.83
C TYR A 46 9.55 -12.20 1.07
N ARG A 47 10.29 -12.00 2.15
CA ARG A 47 10.87 -10.70 2.48
C ARG A 47 11.86 -10.25 1.41
N GLN A 48 12.67 -11.18 0.91
CA GLN A 48 13.63 -10.92 -0.16
C GLN A 48 12.92 -10.52 -1.47
N TRP A 49 11.93 -11.30 -1.87
CA TRP A 49 11.16 -11.08 -3.11
C TRP A 49 10.37 -9.76 -3.06
N PHE A 50 9.58 -9.55 -2.01
CA PHE A 50 8.76 -8.35 -1.86
C PHE A 50 9.62 -7.09 -1.67
N GLY A 51 10.73 -7.22 -0.94
CA GLY A 51 11.71 -6.15 -0.79
C GLY A 51 12.34 -5.72 -2.12
N LEU A 52 12.70 -6.69 -2.99
CA LEU A 52 13.20 -6.41 -4.34
C LEU A 52 12.15 -5.76 -5.23
N LEU A 53 10.90 -6.25 -5.18
CA LEU A 53 9.78 -5.65 -5.91
C LEU A 53 9.63 -4.16 -5.54
N LEU A 54 9.61 -3.82 -4.26
CA LEU A 54 9.54 -2.43 -3.81
C LEU A 54 10.81 -1.64 -4.19
N GLN A 55 12.00 -2.18 -3.96
CA GLN A 55 13.26 -1.54 -4.30
C GLN A 55 13.33 -1.15 -5.79
N TYR A 56 12.99 -2.09 -6.69
CA TYR A 56 13.05 -1.81 -8.12
C TYR A 56 11.89 -0.95 -8.63
N SER A 57 10.78 -0.90 -7.92
CA SER A 57 9.74 0.12 -8.17
C SER A 57 10.27 1.53 -7.87
N LEU A 58 11.05 1.69 -6.79
CA LEU A 58 11.71 2.96 -6.49
C LEU A 58 12.78 3.29 -7.54
N VAL A 59 13.60 2.32 -7.94
CA VAL A 59 14.59 2.50 -9.02
C VAL A 59 13.89 2.96 -10.29
N ALA A 60 12.82 2.28 -10.73
CA ALA A 60 12.05 2.65 -11.91
C ALA A 60 11.50 4.10 -11.82
N THR A 61 11.10 4.53 -10.62
CA THR A 61 10.64 5.90 -10.38
C THR A 61 11.77 6.93 -10.49
N VAL A 62 12.92 6.65 -9.85
CA VAL A 62 14.05 7.57 -9.81
C VAL A 62 14.76 7.68 -11.17
N THR A 63 14.83 6.58 -11.92
CA THR A 63 15.44 6.54 -13.26
C THR A 63 14.48 6.92 -14.38
N GLU A 64 13.21 7.18 -14.04
CA GLU A 64 12.12 7.48 -15.00
C GLU A 64 11.87 6.35 -16.03
N GLN A 65 12.28 5.11 -15.70
CA GLN A 65 12.09 3.92 -16.52
C GLN A 65 10.95 3.07 -15.94
N TYR A 66 9.74 3.50 -16.18
CA TYR A 66 8.56 2.85 -15.63
C TYR A 66 8.28 1.50 -16.31
N HIS A 67 8.07 0.48 -15.49
CA HIS A 67 7.46 -0.81 -15.84
C HIS A 67 6.27 -1.04 -14.90
N GLU A 68 5.24 -1.74 -15.33
CA GLU A 68 4.11 -2.10 -14.46
C GLU A 68 4.59 -2.90 -13.23
N PHE A 69 3.90 -2.72 -12.10
CA PHE A 69 4.24 -3.38 -10.84
C PHE A 69 4.30 -4.92 -10.95
N SER A 70 3.41 -5.51 -11.76
CA SER A 70 3.41 -6.93 -12.09
C SER A 70 4.66 -7.37 -12.88
N VAL A 71 5.15 -6.52 -13.78
CA VAL A 71 6.38 -6.80 -14.58
C VAL A 71 7.60 -6.83 -13.67
N ILE A 72 7.72 -5.86 -12.75
CA ILE A 72 8.79 -5.88 -11.74
C ILE A 72 8.62 -7.09 -10.81
N GLY A 73 7.38 -7.40 -10.43
CA GLY A 73 7.05 -8.58 -9.62
C GLY A 73 7.42 -9.90 -10.28
N ASN A 74 7.35 -9.97 -11.62
CA ASN A 74 7.80 -11.13 -12.41
C ASN A 74 9.33 -11.26 -12.50
N ALA A 75 10.06 -10.16 -12.49
CA ALA A 75 11.53 -10.16 -12.51
C ALA A 75 12.14 -10.45 -11.13
N ALA A 76 11.43 -10.09 -10.06
CA ALA A 76 11.92 -10.23 -8.69
C ALA A 76 12.22 -11.68 -8.23
N PRO A 77 11.51 -12.75 -8.66
CA PRO A 77 11.84 -14.13 -8.32
C PRO A 77 13.24 -14.57 -8.72
N ASP A 78 13.70 -14.23 -9.94
CA ASP A 78 15.02 -14.64 -10.42
C ASP A 78 16.13 -13.92 -9.65
N MET A 79 15.95 -12.63 -9.35
CA MET A 79 16.85 -11.87 -8.49
C MET A 79 16.86 -12.44 -7.06
N SER A 80 15.70 -12.88 -6.55
CA SER A 80 15.58 -13.52 -5.23
C SER A 80 16.31 -14.85 -5.20
N ALA A 81 16.16 -15.69 -6.22
CA ALA A 81 16.86 -16.97 -6.34
C ALA A 81 18.38 -16.77 -6.27
N THR A 82 18.91 -15.78 -6.99
CA THR A 82 20.33 -15.44 -6.97
C THR A 82 20.78 -15.04 -5.56
N LYS A 83 20.05 -14.14 -4.88
CA LYS A 83 20.41 -13.66 -3.53
C LYS A 83 20.29 -14.76 -2.46
N LEU A 84 19.31 -15.64 -2.58
CA LEU A 84 19.09 -16.77 -1.68
C LEU A 84 19.96 -17.99 -2.02
N ARG A 85 20.70 -17.94 -3.14
CA ARG A 85 21.50 -19.08 -3.65
C ARG A 85 20.66 -20.33 -3.89
N THR A 86 19.42 -20.13 -4.35
CA THR A 86 18.49 -21.21 -4.72
C THR A 86 18.37 -21.31 -6.24
N LYS A 87 17.68 -22.36 -6.71
CA LYS A 87 17.34 -22.47 -8.14
C LYS A 87 16.24 -21.45 -8.49
N PRO A 88 16.26 -20.88 -9.73
CA PRO A 88 15.14 -20.09 -10.24
C PRO A 88 13.82 -20.87 -10.16
N LEU A 89 12.73 -20.19 -9.91
CA LEU A 89 11.40 -20.79 -9.92
C LEU A 89 11.00 -21.12 -11.35
N ARG A 90 10.31 -22.25 -11.54
CA ARG A 90 9.66 -22.56 -12.82
C ARG A 90 8.59 -21.51 -13.13
N ALA A 91 8.39 -21.20 -14.42
CA ALA A 91 7.42 -20.22 -14.87
C ALA A 91 6.00 -20.45 -14.31
N THR A 92 5.55 -21.72 -14.28
CA THR A 92 4.26 -22.10 -13.68
C THR A 92 4.14 -21.72 -12.20
N LYS A 93 5.24 -21.84 -11.43
CA LYS A 93 5.23 -21.47 -10.01
C LYS A 93 5.25 -19.94 -9.81
N GLN A 94 5.92 -19.22 -10.69
CA GLN A 94 5.88 -17.74 -10.70
C GLN A 94 4.45 -17.26 -11.00
N GLU A 95 3.78 -17.85 -11.99
CA GLU A 95 2.40 -17.55 -12.34
C GLU A 95 1.41 -17.84 -11.20
N GLU A 96 1.57 -18.97 -10.50
CA GLU A 96 0.78 -19.29 -9.30
C GLU A 96 0.92 -18.22 -8.23
N ILE A 97 2.15 -17.75 -7.95
CA ILE A 97 2.43 -16.71 -6.94
C ILE A 97 1.75 -15.38 -7.34
N LEU A 98 1.83 -14.99 -8.62
CA LEU A 98 1.19 -13.76 -9.10
C LEU A 98 -0.33 -13.85 -9.09
N THR A 99 -0.87 -15.01 -9.42
CA THR A 99 -2.32 -15.27 -9.32
C THR A 99 -2.79 -15.11 -7.88
N LEU A 100 -2.04 -15.64 -6.90
CA LEU A 100 -2.36 -15.46 -5.48
C LEU A 100 -2.41 -13.99 -5.06
N MET A 101 -1.59 -13.10 -5.63
CA MET A 101 -1.64 -11.67 -5.31
C MET A 101 -2.98 -11.03 -5.65
N SER A 102 -3.70 -11.53 -6.65
CA SER A 102 -5.04 -11.03 -7.02
C SER A 102 -6.17 -11.69 -6.22
N GLN A 103 -5.88 -12.69 -5.39
CA GLN A 103 -6.85 -13.54 -4.70
C GLN A 103 -6.64 -13.55 -3.17
N LEU A 104 -6.21 -12.43 -2.62
CA LEU A 104 -5.98 -12.29 -1.19
C LEU A 104 -7.28 -11.94 -0.45
N PRO A 105 -7.54 -12.56 0.72
CA PRO A 105 -8.64 -12.15 1.57
C PRO A 105 -8.32 -10.82 2.28
N PRO A 106 -9.33 -10.08 2.76
CA PRO A 106 -9.09 -8.94 3.63
C PRO A 106 -8.62 -9.42 5.01
N HIS A 107 -7.93 -8.55 5.77
CA HIS A 107 -7.75 -8.80 7.20
C HIS A 107 -9.11 -8.81 7.92
N PRO A 108 -9.28 -9.58 9.01
CA PRO A 108 -10.57 -9.77 9.68
C PRO A 108 -11.21 -8.51 10.24
N ASP A 109 -10.43 -7.45 10.45
CA ASP A 109 -10.85 -6.16 11.01
C ASP A 109 -11.26 -5.13 9.95
N VAL A 110 -11.01 -5.42 8.66
CA VAL A 110 -11.13 -4.44 7.58
C VAL A 110 -12.59 -4.04 7.33
N GLU A 111 -13.49 -4.99 7.13
CA GLU A 111 -14.89 -4.69 6.83
C GLU A 111 -15.53 -3.85 7.93
N LYS A 112 -15.29 -4.23 9.20
CA LYS A 112 -15.80 -3.48 10.35
C LYS A 112 -15.24 -2.06 10.38
N GLY A 113 -13.93 -1.90 10.13
CA GLY A 113 -13.28 -0.59 10.13
C GLY A 113 -13.78 0.32 9.00
N LEU A 114 -13.89 -0.22 7.77
CA LEU A 114 -14.42 0.52 6.62
C LEU A 114 -15.87 0.95 6.85
N GLY A 115 -16.71 0.08 7.42
CA GLY A 115 -18.09 0.40 7.77
C GLY A 115 -18.20 1.55 8.77
N LEU A 116 -17.36 1.58 9.80
CA LEU A 116 -17.34 2.67 10.79
C LEU A 116 -16.95 4.01 10.14
N LEU A 117 -15.98 4.00 9.23
CA LEU A 117 -15.53 5.21 8.54
C LEU A 117 -16.57 5.76 7.56
N LEU A 118 -17.30 4.88 6.86
CA LEU A 118 -18.44 5.30 6.03
C LEU A 118 -19.56 5.91 6.87
N GLN A 119 -19.89 5.31 8.04
CA GLN A 119 -20.88 5.86 8.97
C GLN A 119 -20.45 7.23 9.52
N ALA A 120 -19.16 7.47 9.69
CA ALA A 120 -18.60 8.76 10.07
C ALA A 120 -18.59 9.79 8.91
N GLY A 121 -19.04 9.43 7.71
CA GLY A 121 -19.20 10.33 6.56
C GLY A 121 -17.97 10.54 5.71
N TYR A 122 -16.91 9.71 5.87
CA TYR A 122 -15.72 9.80 5.05
C TYR A 122 -15.94 9.18 3.66
N GLN A 123 -15.38 9.82 2.65
CA GLN A 123 -15.17 9.22 1.33
C GLN A 123 -13.95 8.29 1.39
N LEU A 124 -14.13 7.01 1.03
CA LEU A 124 -13.07 6.01 1.06
C LEU A 124 -12.57 5.73 -0.36
N VAL A 125 -11.26 5.71 -0.53
CA VAL A 125 -10.59 5.52 -1.83
C VAL A 125 -9.47 4.50 -1.67
N ALA A 126 -9.51 3.39 -2.41
CA ALA A 126 -8.40 2.46 -2.47
C ALA A 126 -7.28 3.03 -3.34
N PHE A 127 -6.01 2.99 -2.88
CA PHE A 127 -4.88 3.61 -3.56
C PHE A 127 -3.65 2.70 -3.57
N THR A 128 -3.24 2.24 -4.75
CA THR A 128 -2.26 1.15 -4.91
C THR A 128 -1.14 1.46 -5.90
N ASN A 129 -0.01 0.77 -5.74
CA ASN A 129 1.07 0.68 -6.72
C ASN A 129 0.75 -0.30 -7.88
N SER A 130 -0.21 -1.20 -7.69
CA SER A 130 -0.66 -2.12 -8.74
C SER A 130 -1.47 -1.39 -9.83
N THR A 131 -1.61 -2.01 -11.01
CA THR A 131 -2.50 -1.46 -12.06
C THR A 131 -3.95 -1.43 -11.59
N LYS A 132 -4.75 -0.54 -12.21
CA LYS A 132 -6.19 -0.43 -11.89
C LYS A 132 -6.92 -1.76 -12.06
N ARG A 133 -6.57 -2.52 -13.09
CA ARG A 133 -7.15 -3.87 -13.34
C ARG A 133 -6.89 -4.84 -12.18
N VAL A 134 -5.65 -4.87 -11.68
CA VAL A 134 -5.29 -5.73 -10.54
C VAL A 134 -5.99 -5.28 -9.27
N LEU A 135 -6.03 -3.97 -9.01
CA LEU A 135 -6.78 -3.41 -7.88
C LEU A 135 -8.24 -3.86 -7.88
N ASP A 136 -8.92 -3.72 -9.02
CA ASP A 136 -10.35 -4.09 -9.12
C ASP A 136 -10.58 -5.60 -8.90
N GLN A 137 -9.67 -6.44 -9.39
CA GLN A 137 -9.71 -7.88 -9.12
C GLN A 137 -9.53 -8.18 -7.63
N GLN A 138 -8.55 -7.55 -6.98
CA GLN A 138 -8.28 -7.71 -5.55
C GLN A 138 -9.48 -7.30 -4.69
N LEU A 139 -10.03 -6.11 -4.92
CA LEU A 139 -11.16 -5.59 -4.12
C LEU A 139 -12.43 -6.43 -4.31
N ARG A 140 -12.71 -6.92 -5.54
CA ARG A 140 -13.83 -7.83 -5.80
C ARG A 140 -13.62 -9.18 -5.10
N HIS A 141 -12.43 -9.78 -5.25
CA HIS A 141 -12.14 -11.06 -4.61
C HIS A 141 -12.23 -10.99 -3.09
N ALA A 142 -11.73 -9.90 -2.51
CA ALA A 142 -11.80 -9.62 -1.06
C ALA A 142 -13.21 -9.26 -0.56
N GLY A 143 -14.18 -9.05 -1.45
CA GLY A 143 -15.55 -8.67 -1.07
C GLY A 143 -15.71 -7.24 -0.54
N ILE A 144 -14.66 -6.39 -0.65
CA ILE A 144 -14.64 -5.05 -0.05
C ILE A 144 -14.79 -3.91 -1.08
N MET A 145 -15.01 -4.22 -2.35
CA MET A 145 -15.10 -3.20 -3.41
C MET A 145 -16.21 -2.17 -3.13
N GLY A 146 -17.33 -2.60 -2.58
CA GLY A 146 -18.50 -1.75 -2.30
C GLY A 146 -18.28 -0.69 -1.21
N TYR A 147 -17.20 -0.76 -0.44
CA TYR A 147 -16.86 0.27 0.56
C TYR A 147 -16.14 1.48 -0.05
N PHE A 148 -15.61 1.36 -1.26
CA PHE A 148 -14.81 2.41 -1.89
C PHE A 148 -15.61 3.12 -2.98
N GLU A 149 -15.63 4.45 -2.95
CA GLU A 149 -16.21 5.25 -4.02
C GLU A 149 -15.43 5.06 -5.33
N GLN A 150 -14.12 4.93 -5.22
CA GLN A 150 -13.26 4.61 -6.35
C GLN A 150 -11.94 3.96 -5.92
N GLY A 151 -11.29 3.30 -6.87
CA GLY A 151 -9.92 2.82 -6.73
C GLY A 151 -8.97 3.60 -7.61
N LEU A 152 -7.85 4.04 -7.07
CA LEU A 152 -6.80 4.77 -7.78
C LEU A 152 -5.53 3.92 -7.87
N SER A 153 -4.93 3.93 -9.04
CA SER A 153 -3.61 3.37 -9.31
C SER A 153 -2.62 4.48 -9.63
N VAL A 154 -1.38 4.31 -9.20
CA VAL A 154 -0.26 5.18 -9.58
C VAL A 154 0.18 4.99 -11.04
N ASP A 155 -0.28 3.91 -11.68
CA ASP A 155 0.12 3.46 -13.01
C ASP A 155 0.05 4.57 -14.08
N SER A 156 -1.02 5.37 -14.06
CA SER A 156 -1.19 6.50 -14.99
C SER A 156 -0.16 7.62 -14.84
N LEU A 157 0.50 7.71 -13.68
CA LEU A 157 1.57 8.69 -13.42
C LEU A 157 2.95 8.14 -13.77
N ARG A 158 3.05 6.82 -14.00
CA ARG A 158 4.32 6.12 -14.26
C ARG A 158 5.38 6.40 -13.18
N ARG A 159 4.93 6.53 -11.94
CA ARG A 159 5.74 6.72 -10.72
C ARG A 159 5.09 5.98 -9.57
N TYR A 160 5.90 5.38 -8.73
CA TYR A 160 5.43 4.61 -7.58
C TYR A 160 5.37 5.44 -6.29
N LYS A 161 4.50 5.05 -5.36
CA LYS A 161 4.64 5.46 -3.98
C LYS A 161 6.05 5.05 -3.49
N PRO A 162 6.73 5.85 -2.67
CA PRO A 162 6.28 7.05 -1.97
C PRO A 162 6.59 8.38 -2.68
N HIS A 163 6.68 8.44 -4.01
CA HIS A 163 6.91 9.71 -4.70
C HIS A 163 5.77 10.71 -4.45
N VAL A 164 6.08 11.92 -3.98
CA VAL A 164 5.12 12.94 -3.54
C VAL A 164 4.01 13.23 -4.59
N ALA A 165 4.38 13.25 -5.88
CA ALA A 165 3.44 13.55 -6.96
C ALA A 165 2.26 12.56 -7.02
N VAL A 166 2.41 11.30 -6.59
CA VAL A 166 1.32 10.33 -6.68
C VAL A 166 0.22 10.62 -5.64
N TYR A 167 0.57 11.13 -4.47
CA TYR A 167 -0.41 11.55 -3.45
C TYR A 167 -1.10 12.86 -3.83
N HIS A 168 -0.35 13.83 -4.39
CA HIS A 168 -0.94 15.07 -4.92
C HIS A 168 -1.94 14.76 -6.03
N GLU A 169 -1.60 13.88 -6.97
CA GLU A 169 -2.51 13.48 -8.04
C GLU A 169 -3.73 12.71 -7.49
N ALA A 170 -3.55 11.85 -6.50
CA ALA A 170 -4.67 11.18 -5.84
C ALA A 170 -5.64 12.19 -5.24
N ALA A 171 -5.15 13.19 -4.48
CA ALA A 171 -5.96 14.26 -3.90
C ALA A 171 -6.66 15.09 -4.98
N ARG A 172 -5.97 15.46 -6.08
CA ARG A 172 -6.52 16.18 -7.21
C ARG A 172 -7.68 15.42 -7.88
N ARG A 173 -7.54 14.11 -8.07
CA ARG A 173 -8.56 13.26 -8.73
C ARG A 173 -9.85 13.17 -7.93
N VAL A 174 -9.77 13.27 -6.60
CA VAL A 174 -10.96 13.26 -5.73
C VAL A 174 -11.41 14.68 -5.34
N GLY A 175 -10.82 15.72 -5.93
CA GLY A 175 -11.25 17.11 -5.76
C GLY A 175 -10.95 17.70 -4.39
N VAL A 176 -9.90 17.23 -3.68
CA VAL A 176 -9.52 17.77 -2.37
C VAL A 176 -8.07 18.28 -2.35
N ARG A 177 -7.77 19.16 -1.40
CA ARG A 177 -6.39 19.54 -1.10
C ARG A 177 -5.72 18.44 -0.27
N PRO A 178 -4.39 18.26 -0.34
CA PRO A 178 -3.66 17.24 0.44
C PRO A 178 -4.02 17.26 1.94
N ASN A 179 -4.12 18.44 2.54
CA ASN A 179 -4.48 18.61 3.96
C ASN A 179 -5.97 18.31 4.29
N GLN A 180 -6.77 17.93 3.31
CA GLN A 180 -8.15 17.45 3.50
C GLN A 180 -8.26 15.93 3.34
N ALA A 181 -7.13 15.25 3.16
CA ALA A 181 -7.06 13.81 2.99
C ALA A 181 -6.12 13.16 4.01
N ALA A 182 -6.36 11.90 4.31
CA ALA A 182 -5.42 11.06 5.04
C ALA A 182 -5.10 9.80 4.25
N LEU A 183 -3.87 9.28 4.41
CA LEU A 183 -3.49 7.95 3.95
C LEU A 183 -3.52 6.99 5.14
N ILE A 184 -4.21 5.86 5.00
CA ILE A 184 -4.20 4.75 5.94
C ILE A 184 -3.36 3.62 5.34
N ALA A 185 -2.27 3.26 6.00
CA ALA A 185 -1.33 2.24 5.50
C ALA A 185 -0.65 1.48 6.64
N ALA A 186 -0.20 0.26 6.33
CA ALA A 186 0.65 -0.53 7.21
C ALA A 186 2.15 -0.30 6.96
N HIS A 187 2.52 0.38 5.88
CA HIS A 187 3.90 0.56 5.49
C HIS A 187 4.46 1.92 5.92
N GLY A 188 5.52 1.91 6.72
CA GLY A 188 6.18 3.14 7.18
C GLY A 188 6.71 4.01 6.04
N TRP A 189 7.14 3.42 4.92
CA TRP A 189 7.59 4.17 3.74
C TRP A 189 6.43 4.90 3.02
N ASP A 190 5.22 4.30 3.00
CA ASP A 190 4.02 4.91 2.40
C ASP A 190 3.51 6.07 3.28
N ILE A 191 3.51 5.86 4.61
CA ILE A 191 3.24 6.91 5.61
C ILE A 191 4.18 8.10 5.40
N ALA A 192 5.50 7.88 5.29
CA ALA A 192 6.48 8.93 5.09
C ALA A 192 6.24 9.71 3.78
N GLY A 193 5.90 9.00 2.68
CA GLY A 193 5.59 9.65 1.41
C GLY A 193 4.33 10.51 1.46
N ALA A 194 3.27 10.03 2.09
CA ALA A 194 2.03 10.79 2.27
C ALA A 194 2.24 12.03 3.16
N GLN A 195 3.03 11.93 4.22
CA GLN A 195 3.40 13.07 5.07
C GLN A 195 4.18 14.12 4.27
N ALA A 196 5.16 13.69 3.47
CA ALA A 196 5.92 14.59 2.60
C ALA A 196 5.03 15.31 1.57
N ALA A 197 3.91 14.70 1.19
CA ALA A 197 2.89 15.29 0.31
C ALA A 197 1.86 16.17 1.07
N GLY A 198 1.95 16.29 2.39
CA GLY A 198 1.06 17.12 3.21
C GLY A 198 -0.29 16.48 3.56
N LEU A 199 -0.42 15.15 3.43
CA LEU A 199 -1.58 14.40 3.92
C LEU A 199 -1.44 14.13 5.43
N ALA A 200 -2.58 13.96 6.11
CA ALA A 200 -2.60 13.25 7.38
C ALA A 200 -2.31 11.76 7.15
N THR A 201 -1.91 11.04 8.19
CA THR A 201 -1.56 9.63 8.05
C THR A 201 -2.10 8.79 9.21
N GLY A 202 -2.57 7.58 8.90
CA GLY A 202 -2.96 6.56 9.85
C GLY A 202 -2.12 5.29 9.65
N PHE A 203 -1.35 4.91 10.65
CA PHE A 203 -0.55 3.69 10.61
C PHE A 203 -1.29 2.53 11.26
N ILE A 204 -1.51 1.45 10.49
CA ILE A 204 -2.02 0.18 11.02
C ILE A 204 -0.83 -0.74 11.28
N ALA A 205 -0.58 -1.07 12.54
CA ALA A 205 0.53 -1.94 12.95
C ALA A 205 0.25 -3.42 12.62
N ARG A 206 0.28 -3.76 11.32
CA ARG A 206 0.21 -5.16 10.87
C ARG A 206 1.45 -5.93 11.29
N PRO A 207 1.37 -7.26 11.49
CA PRO A 207 2.51 -8.05 11.94
C PRO A 207 3.74 -7.90 11.03
N GLY A 208 4.85 -7.45 11.61
CA GLY A 208 6.13 -7.25 10.91
C GLY A 208 6.25 -5.92 10.16
N GLN A 209 5.30 -5.00 10.34
CA GLN A 209 5.36 -3.65 9.80
C GLN A 209 5.72 -2.64 10.89
N GLU A 210 6.56 -1.68 10.53
CA GLU A 210 7.07 -0.64 11.44
C GLU A 210 7.03 0.74 10.78
N ILE A 211 6.95 1.77 11.63
CA ILE A 211 7.05 3.17 11.22
C ILE A 211 8.52 3.46 10.84
N TYR A 212 8.72 4.30 9.84
CA TYR A 212 10.06 4.81 9.53
C TYR A 212 10.52 5.79 10.62
N PRO A 213 11.58 5.48 11.39
CA PRO A 213 11.93 6.27 12.58
C PRO A 213 12.38 7.70 12.32
N LEU A 214 12.80 8.01 11.07
CA LEU A 214 13.23 9.35 10.67
C LEU A 214 12.08 10.18 10.06
N ALA A 215 10.90 9.60 9.88
CA ALA A 215 9.69 10.35 9.51
C ALA A 215 9.00 10.94 10.75
N ALA A 216 8.13 11.92 10.55
CA ALA A 216 7.27 12.41 11.62
C ALA A 216 6.34 11.28 12.11
N PRO A 217 5.90 11.29 13.38
CA PRO A 217 4.89 10.35 13.85
C PRO A 217 3.61 10.42 13.01
N PRO A 218 2.92 9.29 12.73
CA PRO A 218 1.63 9.32 12.05
C PRO A 218 0.58 10.06 12.90
N THR A 219 -0.39 10.68 12.23
CA THR A 219 -1.48 11.43 12.88
C THR A 219 -2.37 10.50 13.70
N PHE A 220 -2.61 9.30 13.20
CA PHE A 220 -3.40 8.24 13.84
C PHE A 220 -2.59 6.94 13.85
N GLN A 221 -2.77 6.13 14.88
CA GLN A 221 -2.09 4.84 14.99
C GLN A 221 -2.97 3.82 15.72
N GLY A 222 -2.97 2.59 15.23
CA GLY A 222 -3.69 1.47 15.85
C GLY A 222 -3.20 0.11 15.36
N LYS A 223 -3.57 -0.95 16.05
CA LYS A 223 -3.30 -2.34 15.63
C LYS A 223 -4.34 -2.83 14.62
N THR A 224 -5.51 -2.20 14.60
CA THR A 224 -6.65 -2.57 13.76
C THR A 224 -7.27 -1.35 13.10
N LEU A 225 -7.96 -1.54 11.97
CA LEU A 225 -8.66 -0.45 11.30
C LEU A 225 -9.79 0.16 12.17
N PRO A 226 -10.58 -0.60 12.96
CA PRO A 226 -11.51 -0.02 13.92
C PRO A 226 -10.88 0.88 14.99
N GLU A 227 -9.62 0.63 15.37
CA GLU A 227 -8.90 1.53 16.30
C GLU A 227 -8.57 2.87 15.63
N ILE A 228 -8.18 2.85 14.36
CA ILE A 228 -7.98 4.08 13.56
C ILE A 228 -9.33 4.81 13.36
N ALA A 229 -10.38 4.07 13.02
CA ALA A 229 -11.71 4.64 12.79
C ALA A 229 -12.24 5.41 14.01
N ARG A 230 -12.03 4.89 15.23
CA ARG A 230 -12.42 5.59 16.47
C ARG A 230 -11.66 6.88 16.77
N GLN A 231 -10.47 7.05 16.20
CA GLN A 231 -9.69 8.30 16.33
C GLN A 231 -10.13 9.35 15.30
N LEU A 232 -10.81 8.90 14.24
CA LEU A 232 -11.32 9.73 13.15
C LEU A 232 -12.80 10.14 13.35
N ALA A 233 -13.55 9.37 14.13
CA ALA A 233 -14.95 9.66 14.49
C ALA A 233 -15.01 10.67 15.63
#